data_d3b7114f3e5a938687c10e1e6c408297
#
_entry.id   d3b7114f3e5a938687c10e1e6c408297
#
_cell.length_a   1.000
_cell.length_b   1.000
_cell.length_c   1.000
_cell.angle_alpha   90.00
_cell.angle_beta   90.00
_cell.angle_gamma   90.00
#
_symmetry.space_group_name_H-M   'P 1'
#
loop_
_entity.id
_entity.type
_entity.pdbx_description
1 polymer ?
#
loop_
_entity_poly.entity_id
_entity_poly.type
_entity_poly.pdbx_seq_one_letter_code
_entity_poly.pdbx_strand_id
1 'polypeptide(L)'
;MFAADRSARRTFRMNSLFQKLEASPLLARGGPFAVFVLLTFCQGKFGEASRYWFYFAKTIVGAWLIWQVRPLIAELKWKWSWEAAVVGVAVVAMWVGIDGFYPRLDRLLSQVGLAKAKSETELASELWNPHTRFGQGSALAWMFIVTRVLGSSIVAPPLEEVFYRSLVYRYVVRPDFQSVPLGEFRWTPFLITAVVFGSAHQEWLAGILCAFAYQALVCRHKRLGEAITAHAITNLLLGLWVVWRGAWKFW
;
A
#
# COMPACT_ATOMS: atom_id res chain seq x y z
N MET A 1 23.30 48.80 28.19
CA MET A 1 24.22 47.65 28.08
C MET A 1 23.45 46.48 27.53
N PHE A 2 23.77 46.13 26.32
CA PHE A 2 22.97 45.28 25.43
C PHE A 2 22.96 43.80 25.84
N ALA A 3 21.78 43.23 26.04
CA ALA A 3 21.56 41.78 25.98
C ALA A 3 20.81 41.49 24.67
N ALA A 4 21.51 40.94 23.69
CA ALA A 4 20.97 40.61 22.39
C ALA A 4 20.04 39.41 22.48
N ASP A 5 18.77 39.65 22.13
CA ASP A 5 17.78 38.61 21.83
C ASP A 5 18.24 37.80 20.59
N ARG A 6 18.80 36.60 20.83
CA ARG A 6 19.12 35.63 19.79
C ARG A 6 18.00 34.58 19.69
N SER A 7 16.78 34.99 19.50
CA SER A 7 15.74 34.14 18.96
C SER A 7 15.71 34.26 17.43
N ALA A 8 16.78 33.87 16.76
CA ALA A 8 16.75 33.62 15.33
C ALA A 8 15.80 32.46 15.07
N ARG A 9 14.53 32.73 14.93
CA ARG A 9 13.52 31.82 14.36
C ARG A 9 14.08 31.40 13.00
N ARG A 10 14.58 30.15 12.91
CA ARG A 10 14.66 29.46 11.64
C ARG A 10 13.23 29.32 11.11
N THR A 11 12.75 30.34 10.42
CA THR A 11 11.60 30.22 9.53
C THR A 11 12.05 29.34 8.37
N PHE A 12 11.94 28.03 8.58
CA PHE A 12 11.94 27.09 7.50
C PHE A 12 10.83 27.55 6.56
N ARG A 13 11.19 28.04 5.37
CA ARG A 13 10.21 28.36 4.33
C ARG A 13 9.45 27.06 4.07
N MET A 14 8.30 26.90 4.70
CA MET A 14 7.46 25.72 4.52
C MET A 14 7.14 25.64 3.03
N ASN A 15 7.48 24.53 2.42
CA ASN A 15 7.28 24.26 1.00
C ASN A 15 5.78 24.42 0.70
N SER A 16 5.41 25.05 -0.41
CA SER A 16 4.00 25.31 -0.80
C SER A 16 3.14 24.02 -0.78
N LEU A 17 3.75 22.88 -1.04
CA LEU A 17 3.12 21.56 -0.91
C LEU A 17 2.74 21.23 0.55
N PHE A 18 3.65 21.45 1.51
CA PHE A 18 3.39 21.17 2.92
C PHE A 18 2.23 22.03 3.45
N GLN A 19 2.18 23.30 3.09
CA GLN A 19 1.06 24.20 3.47
C GLN A 19 -0.29 23.70 2.94
N LYS A 20 -0.34 23.19 1.69
CA LYS A 20 -1.55 22.61 1.11
C LYS A 20 -1.98 21.32 1.82
N LEU A 21 -1.03 20.48 2.18
CA LEU A 21 -1.28 19.24 2.92
C LEU A 21 -1.77 19.54 4.34
N GLU A 22 -1.19 20.52 5.02
CA GLU A 22 -1.59 20.97 6.35
C GLU A 22 -3.00 21.55 6.36
N ALA A 23 -3.35 22.33 5.33
CA ALA A 23 -4.68 22.95 5.19
C ALA A 23 -5.81 21.96 4.89
N SER A 24 -5.50 20.72 4.45
CA SER A 24 -6.52 19.73 4.08
C SER A 24 -6.21 18.35 4.62
N PRO A 25 -6.88 17.92 5.71
CA PRO A 25 -6.76 16.58 6.26
C PRO A 25 -7.06 15.46 5.25
N LEU A 26 -7.98 15.72 4.31
CA LEU A 26 -8.32 14.80 3.22
C LEU A 26 -7.14 14.66 2.25
N LEU A 27 -6.53 15.77 1.84
CA LEU A 27 -5.38 15.76 0.93
C LEU A 27 -4.15 15.13 1.60
N ALA A 28 -3.92 15.39 2.88
CA ALA A 28 -2.82 14.79 3.62
C ALA A 28 -2.89 13.26 3.64
N ARG A 29 -4.10 12.67 3.76
CA ARG A 29 -4.31 11.22 3.82
C ARG A 29 -4.52 10.55 2.47
N GLY A 30 -5.18 11.25 1.53
CA GLY A 30 -5.48 10.71 0.21
C GLY A 30 -4.42 11.00 -0.85
N GLY A 31 -3.80 12.20 -0.80
CA GLY A 31 -2.86 12.66 -1.81
C GLY A 31 -1.63 11.76 -2.00
N PRO A 32 -0.92 11.36 -0.93
CA PRO A 32 0.23 10.46 -1.06
C PRO A 32 -0.12 9.12 -1.71
N PHE A 33 -1.25 8.53 -1.32
CA PHE A 33 -1.71 7.29 -1.94
C PHE A 33 -2.13 7.48 -3.40
N ALA A 34 -2.82 8.58 -3.73
CA ALA A 34 -3.19 8.89 -5.10
C ALA A 34 -1.97 9.03 -6.03
N VAL A 35 -0.91 9.71 -5.57
CA VAL A 35 0.36 9.81 -6.31
C VAL A 35 1.01 8.41 -6.47
N PHE A 36 1.01 7.60 -5.43
CA PHE A 36 1.54 6.24 -5.47
C PHE A 36 0.80 5.36 -6.49
N VAL A 37 -0.53 5.46 -6.54
CA VAL A 37 -1.38 4.76 -7.51
C VAL A 37 -1.16 5.29 -8.93
N LEU A 38 -1.06 6.61 -9.11
CA LEU A 38 -0.77 7.22 -10.42
C LEU A 38 0.55 6.68 -11.01
N LEU A 39 1.61 6.62 -10.19
CA LEU A 39 2.88 6.03 -10.62
C LEU A 39 2.78 4.52 -10.90
N THR A 40 1.85 3.82 -10.26
CA THR A 40 1.55 2.43 -10.57
C THR A 40 0.90 2.30 -11.96
N PHE A 41 -0.03 3.17 -12.32
CA PHE A 41 -0.62 3.19 -13.67
C PHE A 41 0.38 3.53 -14.79
N CYS A 42 1.46 4.24 -14.48
CA CYS A 42 2.52 4.51 -15.44
C CYS A 42 3.41 3.29 -15.74
N GLN A 43 3.37 2.25 -14.91
CA GLN A 43 4.19 1.05 -15.09
C GLN A 43 3.84 0.34 -16.41
N GLY A 44 4.86 0.08 -17.22
CA GLY A 44 4.70 -0.60 -18.52
C GLY A 44 4.15 0.27 -19.66
N LYS A 45 3.74 1.53 -19.41
CA LYS A 45 3.16 2.41 -20.44
C LYS A 45 4.22 3.04 -21.37
N PHE A 46 5.47 3.10 -20.93
CA PHE A 46 6.60 3.71 -21.68
C PHE A 46 7.64 2.65 -22.03
N GLY A 47 7.19 1.50 -22.52
CA GLY A 47 8.00 0.32 -22.81
C GLY A 47 8.20 -0.58 -21.58
N GLU A 48 8.61 -1.84 -21.83
CA GLU A 48 8.68 -2.89 -20.78
C GLU A 48 9.56 -2.52 -19.59
N ALA A 49 10.73 -1.89 -19.82
CA ALA A 49 11.63 -1.48 -18.74
C ALA A 49 10.99 -0.45 -17.79
N SER A 50 10.03 0.36 -18.30
CA SER A 50 9.37 1.38 -17.49
C SER A 50 8.60 0.80 -16.31
N ARG A 51 8.16 -0.46 -16.39
CA ARG A 51 7.50 -1.18 -15.28
C ARG A 51 8.37 -1.18 -14.02
N TYR A 52 9.66 -1.41 -14.16
CA TYR A 52 10.62 -1.50 -13.06
C TYR A 52 11.05 -0.12 -12.58
N TRP A 53 11.32 0.81 -13.51
CA TRP A 53 11.73 2.17 -13.16
C TRP A 53 10.63 2.98 -12.50
N PHE A 54 9.38 2.84 -12.94
CA PHE A 54 8.25 3.48 -12.24
C PHE A 54 7.98 2.85 -10.87
N TYR A 55 8.25 1.54 -10.71
CA TYR A 55 8.19 0.93 -9.39
C TYR A 55 9.26 1.51 -8.44
N PHE A 56 10.48 1.65 -8.93
CA PHE A 56 11.57 2.30 -8.21
C PHE A 56 11.22 3.74 -7.85
N ALA A 57 10.76 4.53 -8.82
CA ALA A 57 10.35 5.92 -8.61
C ALA A 57 9.21 6.04 -7.58
N LYS A 58 8.16 5.22 -7.68
CA LYS A 58 7.04 5.26 -6.71
C LYS A 58 7.47 4.89 -5.30
N THR A 59 8.45 4.01 -5.15
CA THR A 59 9.00 3.65 -3.83
C THR A 59 9.69 4.86 -3.19
N ILE A 60 10.53 5.58 -3.94
CA ILE A 60 11.23 6.77 -3.44
C ILE A 60 10.25 7.92 -3.17
N VAL A 61 9.36 8.20 -4.13
CA VAL A 61 8.36 9.26 -4.01
C VAL A 61 7.41 8.94 -2.86
N GLY A 62 6.96 7.70 -2.72
CA GLY A 62 6.10 7.26 -1.62
C GLY A 62 6.76 7.44 -0.25
N ALA A 63 8.02 7.03 -0.12
CA ALA A 63 8.79 7.22 1.12
C ALA A 63 8.95 8.71 1.47
N TRP A 64 9.24 9.54 0.47
CA TRP A 64 9.31 11.00 0.65
C TRP A 64 7.97 11.60 1.06
N LEU A 65 6.86 11.18 0.43
CA LEU A 65 5.52 11.66 0.79
C LEU A 65 5.13 11.24 2.21
N ILE A 66 5.42 10.01 2.63
CA ILE A 66 5.22 9.56 4.02
C ILE A 66 5.97 10.48 4.99
N TRP A 67 7.22 10.77 4.68
CA TRP A 67 8.02 11.67 5.51
C TRP A 67 7.41 13.07 5.62
N GLN A 68 6.87 13.62 4.52
CA GLN A 68 6.21 14.92 4.50
C GLN A 68 4.92 14.94 5.31
N VAL A 69 4.08 13.90 5.20
CA VAL A 69 2.76 13.89 5.87
C VAL A 69 2.83 13.37 7.32
N ARG A 70 3.92 12.71 7.72
CA ARG A 70 4.07 12.14 9.07
C ARG A 70 3.76 13.12 10.21
N PRO A 71 4.19 14.39 10.19
CA PRO A 71 3.86 15.35 11.24
C PRO A 71 2.37 15.78 11.23
N LEU A 72 1.68 15.61 10.11
CA LEU A 72 0.28 16.03 9.92
C LEU A 72 -0.73 14.93 10.28
N ILE A 73 -0.29 13.67 10.36
CA ILE A 73 -1.15 12.49 10.57
C ILE A 73 -0.74 11.82 11.89
N ALA A 74 -1.43 12.18 12.97
CA ALA A 74 -1.09 11.73 14.31
C ALA A 74 -1.16 10.19 14.47
N GLU A 75 -2.05 9.54 13.72
CA GLU A 75 -2.24 8.09 13.70
C GLU A 75 -1.19 7.33 12.88
N LEU A 76 -0.38 8.01 12.04
CA LEU A 76 0.70 7.39 11.25
C LEU A 76 1.90 7.07 12.15
N LYS A 77 1.76 6.01 12.92
CA LYS A 77 2.78 5.52 13.86
C LYS A 77 2.87 4.02 13.78
N TRP A 78 4.05 3.49 13.50
CA TRP A 78 4.31 2.05 13.59
C TRP A 78 4.16 1.58 15.03
N LYS A 79 3.52 0.42 15.20
CA LYS A 79 3.42 -0.26 16.51
C LYS A 79 3.54 -1.76 16.29
N TRP A 80 4.53 -2.34 16.91
CA TRP A 80 4.70 -3.78 16.91
C TRP A 80 3.87 -4.42 18.01
N SER A 81 3.23 -5.54 17.70
CA SER A 81 2.62 -6.46 18.68
C SER A 81 2.73 -7.89 18.15
N TRP A 82 2.68 -8.85 19.04
CA TRP A 82 2.67 -10.27 18.65
C TRP A 82 1.42 -10.61 17.82
N GLU A 83 0.29 -9.98 18.13
CA GLU A 83 -0.97 -10.12 17.36
C GLU A 83 -0.78 -9.64 15.91
N ALA A 84 -0.12 -8.51 15.70
CA ALA A 84 0.20 -8.02 14.36
C ALA A 84 1.11 -9.01 13.59
N ALA A 85 2.10 -9.60 14.28
CA ALA A 85 2.97 -10.60 13.68
C ALA A 85 2.20 -11.87 13.29
N VAL A 86 1.37 -12.39 14.18
CA VAL A 86 0.54 -13.57 13.90
C VAL A 86 -0.42 -13.32 12.76
N VAL A 87 -1.11 -12.17 12.74
CA VAL A 87 -2.01 -11.79 11.65
C VAL A 87 -1.25 -11.65 10.34
N GLY A 88 -0.09 -11.00 10.32
CA GLY A 88 0.73 -10.87 9.12
C GLY A 88 1.13 -12.22 8.53
N VAL A 89 1.59 -13.17 9.35
CA VAL A 89 1.93 -14.54 8.93
C VAL A 89 0.69 -15.31 8.46
N ALA A 90 -0.42 -15.23 9.21
CA ALA A 90 -1.66 -15.92 8.86
C ALA A 90 -2.22 -15.43 7.52
N VAL A 91 -2.13 -14.12 7.25
CA VAL A 91 -2.57 -13.54 5.98
C VAL A 91 -1.72 -14.05 4.81
N VAL A 92 -0.39 -14.19 4.95
CA VAL A 92 0.44 -14.81 3.89
C VAL A 92 0.02 -16.25 3.64
N ALA A 93 -0.13 -17.03 4.71
CA ALA A 93 -0.53 -18.45 4.59
C ALA A 93 -1.91 -18.57 3.90
N MET A 94 -2.85 -17.71 4.26
CA MET A 94 -4.16 -17.62 3.62
C MET A 94 -4.04 -17.18 2.16
N TRP A 95 -3.29 -16.09 1.88
CA TRP A 95 -3.15 -15.52 0.53
C TRP A 95 -2.60 -16.54 -0.47
N VAL A 96 -1.53 -17.25 -0.09
CA VAL A 96 -0.94 -18.30 -0.91
C VAL A 96 -1.80 -19.56 -0.91
N GLY A 97 -2.42 -19.89 0.23
CA GLY A 97 -3.17 -21.15 0.41
C GLY A 97 -4.49 -21.19 -0.36
N ILE A 98 -5.15 -20.06 -0.54
CA ILE A 98 -6.42 -19.99 -1.30
C ILE A 98 -6.21 -19.67 -2.79
N ASP A 99 -4.97 -19.43 -3.21
CA ASP A 99 -4.67 -19.19 -4.62
C ASP A 99 -5.09 -20.40 -5.49
N GLY A 100 -5.80 -20.11 -6.57
CA GLY A 100 -6.34 -21.17 -7.47
C GLY A 100 -7.72 -21.70 -7.09
N PHE A 101 -8.28 -21.40 -5.91
CA PHE A 101 -9.65 -21.79 -5.54
C PHE A 101 -10.72 -20.80 -6.08
N TYR A 102 -10.30 -19.67 -6.61
CA TYR A 102 -11.19 -18.67 -7.20
C TYR A 102 -10.53 -17.99 -8.40
N PRO A 103 -11.30 -17.43 -9.34
CA PRO A 103 -10.73 -16.73 -10.48
C PRO A 103 -10.09 -15.40 -10.05
N ARG A 104 -8.97 -15.05 -10.66
CA ARG A 104 -8.37 -13.71 -10.53
C ARG A 104 -9.35 -12.64 -11.01
N LEU A 105 -9.18 -11.40 -10.54
CA LEU A 105 -10.08 -10.30 -10.87
C LEU A 105 -10.20 -10.06 -12.38
N ASP A 106 -9.10 -10.06 -13.11
CA ASP A 106 -9.10 -9.89 -14.57
C ASP A 106 -9.92 -10.97 -15.29
N ARG A 107 -9.78 -12.23 -14.85
CA ARG A 107 -10.57 -13.36 -15.37
C ARG A 107 -12.04 -13.23 -14.99
N LEU A 108 -12.35 -12.85 -13.75
CA LEU A 108 -13.72 -12.63 -13.29
C LEU A 108 -14.39 -11.53 -14.12
N LEU A 109 -13.72 -10.39 -14.30
CA LEU A 109 -14.24 -9.27 -15.10
C LEU A 109 -14.45 -9.65 -16.57
N SER A 110 -13.59 -10.50 -17.14
CA SER A 110 -13.77 -10.98 -18.51
C SER A 110 -14.97 -11.93 -18.65
N GLN A 111 -15.21 -12.78 -17.64
CA GLN A 111 -16.38 -13.69 -17.63
C GLN A 111 -17.71 -12.96 -17.58
N VAL A 112 -17.75 -11.79 -16.91
CA VAL A 112 -18.98 -10.96 -16.84
C VAL A 112 -19.02 -9.86 -17.92
N GLY A 113 -18.10 -9.90 -18.90
CA GLY A 113 -18.09 -8.98 -20.04
C GLY A 113 -17.59 -7.55 -19.74
N LEU A 114 -17.01 -7.32 -18.54
CA LEU A 114 -16.49 -6.02 -18.13
C LEU A 114 -15.02 -5.79 -18.52
N ALA A 115 -14.32 -6.82 -18.98
CA ALA A 115 -12.93 -6.73 -19.48
C ALA A 115 -12.74 -7.71 -20.64
N LYS A 116 -11.69 -7.45 -21.46
CA LYS A 116 -11.28 -8.38 -22.50
C LYS A 116 -10.52 -9.55 -21.88
N ALA A 117 -10.83 -10.77 -22.30
CA ALA A 117 -10.06 -11.96 -21.92
C ALA A 117 -8.62 -11.84 -22.45
N LYS A 118 -7.64 -12.14 -21.59
CA LYS A 118 -6.22 -12.18 -21.96
C LYS A 118 -5.80 -13.61 -22.27
N SER A 119 -4.95 -13.76 -23.28
CA SER A 119 -4.29 -15.05 -23.57
C SER A 119 -3.23 -15.37 -22.51
N GLU A 120 -2.86 -16.65 -22.41
CA GLU A 120 -1.79 -17.09 -21.51
C GLU A 120 -0.44 -16.42 -21.82
N THR A 121 -0.16 -16.12 -23.09
CA THR A 121 1.05 -15.40 -23.50
C THR A 121 1.02 -13.93 -23.06
N GLU A 122 -0.13 -13.25 -23.13
CA GLU A 122 -0.29 -11.90 -22.60
C GLU A 122 -0.10 -11.87 -21.08
N LEU A 123 -0.73 -12.81 -20.37
CA LEU A 123 -0.57 -12.94 -18.91
C LEU A 123 0.90 -13.19 -18.53
N ALA A 124 1.59 -14.09 -19.23
CA ALA A 124 3.01 -14.38 -18.98
C ALA A 124 3.91 -13.15 -19.21
N SER A 125 3.61 -12.34 -20.24
CA SER A 125 4.36 -11.11 -20.55
C SER A 125 4.14 -10.00 -19.51
N GLU A 126 3.02 -10.05 -18.80
CA GLU A 126 2.68 -9.08 -17.75
C GLU A 126 3.32 -9.40 -16.40
N LEU A 127 3.89 -10.58 -16.21
CA LEU A 127 4.56 -10.94 -14.97
C LEU A 127 5.69 -9.96 -14.64
N TRP A 128 5.71 -9.50 -13.40
CA TRP A 128 6.75 -8.63 -12.91
C TRP A 128 7.98 -9.45 -12.49
N ASN A 129 8.76 -9.93 -13.47
CA ASN A 129 9.97 -10.70 -13.25
C ASN A 129 11.19 -9.95 -13.83
N PRO A 130 12.02 -9.29 -13.02
CA PRO A 130 13.17 -8.55 -13.53
C PRO A 130 14.27 -9.45 -14.12
N HIS A 131 14.32 -10.74 -13.74
CA HIS A 131 15.29 -11.68 -14.31
C HIS A 131 15.09 -11.91 -15.83
N THR A 132 13.82 -11.93 -16.28
CA THR A 132 13.51 -12.08 -17.70
C THR A 132 13.93 -10.86 -18.52
N ARG A 133 13.91 -9.65 -17.91
CA ARG A 133 14.21 -8.40 -18.62
C ARG A 133 15.68 -7.99 -18.54
N PHE A 134 16.33 -8.20 -17.41
CA PHE A 134 17.67 -7.69 -17.13
C PHE A 134 18.74 -8.79 -17.01
N GLY A 135 18.34 -10.03 -17.26
CA GLY A 135 19.21 -11.20 -17.17
C GLY A 135 19.16 -11.88 -15.81
N GLN A 136 19.23 -13.22 -15.85
CA GLN A 136 19.21 -14.05 -14.67
C GLN A 136 20.38 -13.73 -13.74
N GLY A 137 20.07 -13.39 -12.48
CA GLY A 137 21.08 -13.08 -11.45
C GLY A 137 21.84 -11.76 -11.64
N SER A 138 21.48 -10.91 -12.61
CA SER A 138 22.14 -9.63 -12.80
C SER A 138 21.95 -8.68 -11.60
N ALA A 139 22.92 -7.82 -11.32
CA ALA A 139 22.86 -6.82 -10.26
C ALA A 139 21.63 -5.90 -10.41
N LEU A 140 21.27 -5.56 -11.65
CA LEU A 140 20.13 -4.70 -11.94
C LEU A 140 18.81 -5.41 -11.64
N ALA A 141 18.67 -6.71 -11.97
CA ALA A 141 17.51 -7.50 -11.61
C ALA A 141 17.34 -7.57 -10.08
N TRP A 142 18.42 -7.83 -9.35
CA TRP A 142 18.41 -7.87 -7.88
C TRP A 142 18.09 -6.51 -7.27
N MET A 143 18.60 -5.42 -7.82
CA MET A 143 18.25 -4.07 -7.38
C MET A 143 16.74 -3.85 -7.44
N PHE A 144 16.07 -4.24 -8.53
CA PHE A 144 14.63 -4.10 -8.65
C PHE A 144 13.85 -5.04 -7.72
N ILE A 145 14.32 -6.28 -7.52
CA ILE A 145 13.73 -7.22 -6.55
C ILE A 145 13.78 -6.63 -5.14
N VAL A 146 14.95 -6.17 -4.70
CA VAL A 146 15.11 -5.57 -3.37
C VAL A 146 14.24 -4.31 -3.24
N THR A 147 14.22 -3.46 -4.26
CA THR A 147 13.35 -2.29 -4.29
C THR A 147 11.88 -2.67 -4.15
N ARG A 148 11.45 -3.75 -4.81
CA ARG A 148 10.05 -4.21 -4.73
C ARG A 148 9.72 -4.75 -3.35
N VAL A 149 10.58 -5.58 -2.78
CA VAL A 149 10.39 -6.11 -1.42
C VAL A 149 10.33 -4.97 -0.41
N LEU A 150 11.27 -4.02 -0.44
CA LEU A 150 11.28 -2.88 0.47
C LEU A 150 10.09 -1.93 0.24
N GLY A 151 9.80 -1.62 -1.02
CA GLY A 151 8.70 -0.74 -1.39
C GLY A 151 7.34 -1.28 -0.95
N SER A 152 7.09 -2.57 -1.21
CA SER A 152 5.83 -3.21 -0.79
C SER A 152 5.73 -3.38 0.73
N SER A 153 6.85 -3.59 1.44
CA SER A 153 6.83 -3.90 2.88
C SER A 153 6.92 -2.67 3.77
N ILE A 154 7.59 -1.60 3.32
CA ILE A 154 7.87 -0.43 4.17
C ILE A 154 7.10 0.81 3.69
N VAL A 155 6.90 0.97 2.37
CA VAL A 155 6.30 2.18 1.80
C VAL A 155 4.82 2.01 1.55
N ALA A 156 4.39 0.91 0.93
CA ALA A 156 2.97 0.69 0.61
C ALA A 156 2.09 0.59 1.88
N PRO A 157 2.44 -0.18 2.94
CA PRO A 157 1.56 -0.34 4.10
C PRO A 157 1.16 0.96 4.79
N PRO A 158 2.07 1.88 5.16
CA PRO A 158 1.65 3.14 5.79
C PRO A 158 0.77 4.00 4.88
N LEU A 159 1.03 4.04 3.56
CA LEU A 159 0.20 4.77 2.61
C LEU A 159 -1.21 4.18 2.50
N GLU A 160 -1.29 2.86 2.37
CA GLU A 160 -2.54 2.14 2.22
C GLU A 160 -3.37 2.14 3.52
N GLU A 161 -2.75 1.88 4.67
CA GLU A 161 -3.47 1.89 5.94
C GLU A 161 -4.01 3.28 6.29
N VAL A 162 -3.25 4.35 6.02
CA VAL A 162 -3.74 5.72 6.17
C VAL A 162 -4.90 6.00 5.20
N PHE A 163 -4.78 5.60 3.95
CA PHE A 163 -5.84 5.81 2.97
C PHE A 163 -7.10 5.02 3.31
N TYR A 164 -6.99 3.69 3.45
CA TYR A 164 -8.18 2.84 3.62
C TYR A 164 -8.79 2.94 5.02
N ARG A 165 -8.02 2.93 6.10
CA ARG A 165 -8.52 2.84 7.49
C ARG A 165 -8.68 4.20 8.15
N SER A 166 -7.77 5.14 7.87
CA SER A 166 -7.89 6.47 8.44
C SER A 166 -8.79 7.40 7.61
N LEU A 167 -8.78 7.30 6.28
CA LEU A 167 -9.62 8.14 5.44
C LEU A 167 -10.89 7.42 4.98
N VAL A 168 -10.80 6.42 4.09
CA VAL A 168 -11.97 5.84 3.40
C VAL A 168 -12.98 5.27 4.40
N TYR A 169 -12.55 4.43 5.32
CA TYR A 169 -13.42 3.83 6.33
C TYR A 169 -14.20 4.89 7.11
N ARG A 170 -13.51 5.88 7.65
CA ARG A 170 -14.13 6.94 8.44
C ARG A 170 -15.00 7.88 7.59
N TYR A 171 -14.60 8.14 6.33
CA TYR A 171 -15.38 8.96 5.40
C TYR A 171 -16.70 8.28 5.00
N VAL A 172 -16.74 6.96 4.87
CA VAL A 172 -17.97 6.19 4.65
C VAL A 172 -18.91 6.30 5.87
N VAL A 173 -18.38 6.45 7.08
CA VAL A 173 -19.19 6.71 8.28
C VAL A 173 -19.82 8.11 8.23
N ARG A 174 -19.00 9.13 7.96
CA ARG A 174 -19.45 10.54 7.74
C ARG A 174 -18.39 11.37 7.03
N PRO A 175 -18.80 12.40 6.26
CA PRO A 175 -17.87 13.30 5.56
C PRO A 175 -16.87 14.01 6.48
N ASP A 176 -17.27 14.42 7.67
CA ASP A 176 -16.34 14.86 8.72
C ASP A 176 -15.66 13.65 9.38
N PHE A 177 -14.79 13.01 8.61
CA PHE A 177 -14.18 11.74 8.98
C PHE A 177 -13.25 11.84 10.20
N GLN A 178 -12.72 13.02 10.50
CA GLN A 178 -11.85 13.22 11.66
C GLN A 178 -12.61 13.14 12.99
N SER A 179 -13.92 13.40 13.00
CA SER A 179 -14.76 13.22 14.17
C SER A 179 -15.08 11.75 14.49
N VAL A 180 -14.78 10.83 13.56
CA VAL A 180 -14.99 9.39 13.78
C VAL A 180 -13.74 8.80 14.45
N PRO A 181 -13.86 8.19 15.64
CA PRO A 181 -12.73 7.55 16.31
C PRO A 181 -12.11 6.42 15.46
N LEU A 182 -10.79 6.30 15.50
CA LEU A 182 -10.14 5.13 14.91
C LEU A 182 -10.62 3.86 15.60
N GLY A 183 -10.91 2.84 14.79
CA GLY A 183 -11.35 1.54 15.27
C GLY A 183 -12.79 1.53 15.80
N GLU A 184 -13.61 2.55 15.52
CA GLU A 184 -15.05 2.43 15.69
C GLU A 184 -15.56 1.38 14.70
N PHE A 185 -16.20 0.32 15.21
CA PHE A 185 -16.70 -0.74 14.36
C PHE A 185 -18.09 -0.40 13.83
N ARG A 186 -18.24 -0.48 12.51
CA ARG A 186 -19.53 -0.40 11.80
C ARG A 186 -19.50 -1.33 10.59
N TRP A 187 -20.55 -2.10 10.36
CA TRP A 187 -20.61 -3.09 9.27
C TRP A 187 -20.45 -2.47 7.89
N THR A 188 -21.17 -1.39 7.60
CA THR A 188 -21.15 -0.76 6.26
C THR A 188 -19.76 -0.32 5.84
N PRO A 189 -19.03 0.54 6.58
CA PRO A 189 -17.67 0.91 6.19
C PRO A 189 -16.70 -0.26 6.25
N PHE A 190 -16.89 -1.24 7.14
CA PHE A 190 -16.07 -2.44 7.22
C PHE A 190 -16.11 -3.26 5.92
N LEU A 191 -17.31 -3.50 5.40
CA LEU A 191 -17.52 -4.24 4.15
C LEU A 191 -17.08 -3.42 2.92
N ILE A 192 -17.50 -2.15 2.83
CA ILE A 192 -17.17 -1.30 1.68
C ILE A 192 -15.64 -1.15 1.56
N THR A 193 -14.96 -0.83 2.66
CA THR A 193 -13.50 -0.64 2.63
C THR A 193 -12.77 -1.94 2.25
N ALA A 194 -13.27 -3.10 2.70
CA ALA A 194 -12.68 -4.38 2.35
C ALA A 194 -12.87 -4.72 0.87
N VAL A 195 -14.05 -4.47 0.31
CA VAL A 195 -14.31 -4.67 -1.11
C VAL A 195 -13.45 -3.73 -1.96
N VAL A 196 -13.36 -2.45 -1.58
CA VAL A 196 -12.53 -1.46 -2.30
C VAL A 196 -11.05 -1.84 -2.22
N PHE A 197 -10.56 -2.30 -1.07
CA PHE A 197 -9.19 -2.79 -0.92
C PHE A 197 -8.94 -4.04 -1.78
N GLY A 198 -9.85 -5.02 -1.72
CA GLY A 198 -9.74 -6.26 -2.51
C GLY A 198 -9.76 -6.01 -4.01
N SER A 199 -10.60 -5.09 -4.49
CA SER A 199 -10.70 -4.74 -5.92
C SER A 199 -9.44 -4.05 -6.49
N ALA A 200 -8.54 -3.61 -5.63
CA ALA A 200 -7.23 -3.09 -6.05
C ALA A 200 -6.19 -4.22 -6.32
N HIS A 201 -6.56 -5.48 -6.09
CA HIS A 201 -5.69 -6.65 -6.22
C HIS A 201 -6.24 -7.65 -7.22
N GLN A 202 -5.36 -8.32 -7.96
CA GLN A 202 -5.77 -9.41 -8.84
C GLN A 202 -6.30 -10.61 -8.03
N GLU A 203 -5.72 -10.87 -6.88
CA GLU A 203 -6.18 -11.83 -5.86
C GLU A 203 -7.24 -11.17 -4.95
N TRP A 204 -8.33 -10.69 -5.56
CA TRP A 204 -9.35 -9.85 -4.93
C TRP A 204 -9.96 -10.45 -3.66
N LEU A 205 -10.21 -11.76 -3.63
CA LEU A 205 -10.78 -12.44 -2.46
C LEU A 205 -9.78 -12.47 -1.29
N ALA A 206 -8.52 -12.80 -1.59
CA ALA A 206 -7.44 -12.73 -0.59
C ALA A 206 -7.28 -11.29 -0.06
N GLY A 207 -7.39 -10.29 -0.95
CA GLY A 207 -7.38 -8.87 -0.58
C GLY A 207 -8.53 -8.48 0.36
N ILE A 208 -9.77 -8.96 0.12
CA ILE A 208 -10.92 -8.73 1.01
C ILE A 208 -10.67 -9.34 2.39
N LEU A 209 -10.23 -10.60 2.45
CA LEU A 209 -9.95 -11.30 3.71
C LEU A 209 -8.81 -10.63 4.49
N CYS A 210 -7.76 -10.21 3.78
CA CYS A 210 -6.67 -9.42 4.32
C CYS A 210 -7.19 -8.09 4.93
N ALA A 211 -8.06 -7.38 4.18
CA ALA A 211 -8.65 -6.12 4.65
C ALA A 211 -9.47 -6.31 5.93
N PHE A 212 -10.21 -7.40 6.05
CA PHE A 212 -10.93 -7.75 7.29
C PHE A 212 -9.97 -7.94 8.46
N ALA A 213 -8.89 -8.68 8.27
CA ALA A 213 -7.91 -8.94 9.32
C ALA A 213 -7.24 -7.65 9.82
N TYR A 214 -6.81 -6.77 8.90
CA TYR A 214 -6.18 -5.51 9.27
C TYR A 214 -7.16 -4.53 9.89
N GLN A 215 -8.41 -4.45 9.38
CA GLN A 215 -9.44 -3.60 10.00
C GLN A 215 -9.81 -4.11 11.40
N ALA A 216 -9.83 -5.42 11.63
CA ALA A 216 -10.06 -6.00 12.96
C ALA A 216 -8.96 -5.60 13.95
N LEU A 217 -7.68 -5.57 13.54
CA LEU A 217 -6.58 -5.05 14.36
C LEU A 217 -6.80 -3.57 14.72
N VAL A 218 -7.23 -2.74 13.75
CA VAL A 218 -7.52 -1.32 14.01
C VAL A 218 -8.69 -1.19 14.99
N CYS A 219 -9.75 -1.98 14.84
CA CYS A 219 -10.89 -1.98 15.75
C CYS A 219 -10.51 -2.40 17.18
N ARG A 220 -9.60 -3.38 17.30
CA ARG A 220 -9.12 -3.90 18.60
C ARG A 220 -8.20 -2.90 19.32
N HIS A 221 -7.22 -2.35 18.59
CA HIS A 221 -6.17 -1.52 19.18
C HIS A 221 -6.46 0.00 19.13
N LYS A 222 -7.52 0.42 18.42
CA LYS A 222 -7.91 1.82 18.24
C LYS A 222 -6.79 2.70 17.64
N ARG A 223 -5.91 2.10 16.85
CA ARG A 223 -4.78 2.76 16.16
C ARG A 223 -4.35 1.99 14.91
N LEU A 224 -3.59 2.64 14.01
CA LEU A 224 -3.16 2.04 12.74
C LEU A 224 -1.91 1.15 12.87
N GLY A 225 -1.10 1.35 13.89
CA GLY A 225 0.26 0.84 13.96
C GLY A 225 0.37 -0.67 13.81
N GLU A 226 -0.56 -1.42 14.39
CA GLU A 226 -0.61 -2.88 14.30
C GLU A 226 -1.02 -3.35 12.91
N ALA A 227 -1.98 -2.67 12.27
CA ALA A 227 -2.36 -2.97 10.90
C ALA A 227 -1.20 -2.69 9.93
N ILE A 228 -0.50 -1.56 10.08
CA ILE A 228 0.70 -1.24 9.31
C ILE A 228 1.76 -2.34 9.48
N THR A 229 2.00 -2.80 10.70
CA THR A 229 2.99 -3.85 10.99
C THR A 229 2.57 -5.20 10.40
N ALA A 230 1.31 -5.62 10.58
CA ALA A 230 0.80 -6.86 10.02
C ALA A 230 0.90 -6.85 8.48
N HIS A 231 0.50 -5.75 7.84
CA HIS A 231 0.59 -5.55 6.40
C HIS A 231 2.06 -5.59 5.92
N ALA A 232 2.96 -4.93 6.62
CA ALA A 232 4.39 -4.95 6.30
C ALA A 232 4.98 -6.38 6.38
N ILE A 233 4.61 -7.14 7.41
CA ILE A 233 5.03 -8.54 7.56
C ILE A 233 4.45 -9.40 6.43
N THR A 234 3.17 -9.23 6.12
CA THR A 234 2.53 -9.94 4.99
C THR A 234 3.30 -9.69 3.70
N ASN A 235 3.55 -8.44 3.34
CA ASN A 235 4.20 -8.11 2.09
C ASN A 235 5.67 -8.55 2.04
N LEU A 236 6.38 -8.46 3.17
CA LEU A 236 7.75 -8.96 3.28
C LEU A 236 7.81 -10.48 3.04
N LEU A 237 6.99 -11.24 3.75
CA LEU A 237 7.00 -12.70 3.65
C LEU A 237 6.50 -13.16 2.28
N LEU A 238 5.48 -12.51 1.72
CA LEU A 238 5.01 -12.78 0.37
C LEU A 238 6.08 -12.45 -0.67
N GLY A 239 6.78 -11.32 -0.52
CA GLY A 239 7.89 -10.96 -1.39
C GLY A 239 9.04 -11.96 -1.36
N LEU A 240 9.43 -12.41 -0.16
CA LEU A 240 10.43 -13.48 0.00
C LEU A 240 9.96 -14.81 -0.61
N TRP A 241 8.69 -15.16 -0.42
CA TRP A 241 8.07 -16.34 -1.05
C TRP A 241 8.12 -16.27 -2.58
N VAL A 242 7.76 -15.12 -3.16
CA VAL A 242 7.81 -14.91 -4.62
C VAL A 242 9.21 -15.16 -5.16
N VAL A 243 10.23 -14.59 -4.53
CA VAL A 243 11.62 -14.75 -4.95
C VAL A 243 12.09 -16.21 -4.78
N TRP A 244 11.79 -16.82 -3.64
CA TRP A 244 12.19 -18.19 -3.33
C TRP A 244 11.56 -19.22 -4.26
N ARG A 245 10.24 -19.08 -4.54
CA ARG A 245 9.47 -20.04 -5.34
C ARG A 245 9.39 -19.69 -6.82
N GLY A 246 9.89 -18.52 -7.24
CA GLY A 246 9.66 -18.00 -8.58
C GLY A 246 8.19 -17.71 -8.88
N ALA A 247 7.39 -17.42 -7.83
CA ALA A 247 5.93 -17.25 -7.92
C ALA A 247 5.55 -15.82 -8.35
N TRP A 248 6.12 -15.35 -9.45
CA TRP A 248 6.02 -13.96 -9.96
C TRP A 248 4.58 -13.48 -10.21
N LYS A 249 3.61 -14.38 -10.28
CA LYS A 249 2.19 -14.05 -10.43
C LYS A 249 1.61 -13.22 -9.27
N PHE A 250 2.22 -13.28 -8.10
CA PHE A 250 1.82 -12.49 -6.92
C PHE A 250 2.41 -11.07 -6.90
N TRP A 251 3.12 -10.70 -7.97
CA TRP A 251 3.76 -9.38 -8.05
C TRP A 251 3.21 -8.49 -9.15
#